data_5fd0142de9d3504b798d2d70a6ee8fce
#
_entry.id   5fd0142de9d3504b798d2d70a6ee8fce
#
_cell.length_a   1.000
_cell.length_b   1.000
_cell.length_c   1.000
_cell.angle_alpha   90.00
_cell.angle_beta   90.00
_cell.angle_gamma   90.00
#
_symmetry.space_group_name_H-M   'P 1'
#
loop_
_entity.id
_entity.type
_entity.pdbx_description
1 polymer ?
#
loop_
_entity_poly.entity_id
_entity_poly.type
_entity_poly.pdbx_seq_one_letter_code
_entity_poly.pdbx_strand_id
1 'polypeptide(L)'
;ILGLSFPVISIPMGSYFEDDLANENEICSIGEQGKPAKLPASKAEVEKELYAVNGFNGALSDEIPLNRSLPDIRHPKCAKLLYIASLPTVSVVVPFHNEHWSTLLRTAYSVLNRSPETLLKEVFLVDDASTKEFLKEKLETYLARHMPKVKVLRLKERSGLITARLAGAKKATGDVIVFLDSHTEANVNWLPPLLEPIARSYRSVTCPFIDVVAFDTFEYRAQDEGARGAFDWEFFYKRLPVLPKDELNMPQSPVMAGGLFAISREFFWELGGYDPGLDIWGGEQYELSFKLWQCGGRMLDVPCSRVGHIYRKFAPFPNPGHGDFVGKNYRRVAEVWMDEYAQFLYRRRPHYRLIEPGDISQQRALRARLGCKPFKWFMKRVSIPTRLLLYCAFCTKKQPKWQKQNPYIFVISARPYVTGILLKNYSMYIDEINNRESCVGHY
;
A
#
# COMPACT_ATOMS: atom_id res chain seq x y z
N ILE A 1 -25.05 22.29 16.09
CA ILE A 1 -24.27 21.03 16.20
C ILE A 1 -25.24 19.96 16.67
N LEU A 2 -25.92 19.29 15.77
CA LEU A 2 -26.78 18.16 16.08
C LEU A 2 -25.91 16.92 16.05
N GLY A 3 -25.67 16.32 17.23
CA GLY A 3 -25.00 15.03 17.37
C GLY A 3 -25.90 13.92 16.84
N LEU A 4 -25.59 13.47 15.62
CA LEU A 4 -26.16 12.23 15.10
C LEU A 4 -25.46 11.05 15.80
N SER A 5 -26.12 10.47 16.81
CA SER A 5 -25.73 9.17 17.38
C SER A 5 -26.13 8.08 16.39
N PHE A 6 -25.15 7.44 15.77
CA PHE A 6 -25.39 6.24 14.95
C PHE A 6 -25.60 5.02 15.85
N PRO A 7 -26.57 4.15 15.57
CA PRO A 7 -26.74 2.92 16.34
C PRO A 7 -25.52 2.02 16.17
N VAL A 8 -24.98 1.54 17.30
CA VAL A 8 -23.91 0.55 17.34
C VAL A 8 -24.58 -0.82 17.42
N ILE A 9 -24.44 -1.62 16.36
CA ILE A 9 -24.86 -3.01 16.36
C ILE A 9 -23.60 -3.88 16.27
N SER A 10 -23.47 -4.85 17.18
CA SER A 10 -22.44 -5.87 17.02
C SER A 10 -22.80 -6.75 15.83
N ILE A 11 -21.90 -6.87 14.87
CA ILE A 11 -21.97 -7.98 13.90
C ILE A 11 -21.48 -9.20 14.67
N PRO A 12 -22.32 -10.21 14.92
CA PRO A 12 -21.90 -11.40 15.67
C PRO A 12 -20.78 -12.09 14.89
N MET A 13 -19.69 -12.38 15.55
CA MET A 13 -18.55 -13.13 15.02
C MET A 13 -18.85 -14.63 14.81
N GLY A 14 -20.08 -15.06 15.14
CA GLY A 14 -20.40 -16.46 15.39
C GLY A 14 -20.88 -17.31 14.23
N SER A 15 -21.21 -16.77 13.05
CA SER A 15 -21.86 -17.59 12.02
C SER A 15 -21.01 -17.97 10.81
N TYR A 16 -19.77 -17.51 10.71
CA TYR A 16 -18.91 -17.80 9.55
C TYR A 16 -17.77 -18.78 9.82
N PHE A 17 -17.62 -19.27 11.06
CA PHE A 17 -16.52 -20.16 11.46
C PHE A 17 -16.97 -21.51 12.03
N GLU A 18 -18.27 -21.76 12.20
CA GLU A 18 -18.74 -23.03 12.82
C GLU A 18 -18.77 -24.21 11.84
N ASP A 19 -18.81 -23.99 10.53
CA ASP A 19 -18.84 -25.09 9.55
C ASP A 19 -17.45 -25.68 9.20
N ASP A 20 -16.34 -25.04 9.59
CA ASP A 20 -14.96 -25.52 9.33
C ASP A 20 -14.34 -26.30 10.52
N LEU A 21 -15.09 -26.58 11.58
CA LEU A 21 -14.62 -27.43 12.69
C LEU A 21 -14.78 -28.94 12.46
N ALA A 22 -15.18 -29.35 11.25
CA ALA A 22 -15.28 -30.76 10.89
C ALA A 22 -13.98 -31.24 10.24
N ASN A 23 -13.02 -31.63 11.01
CA ASN A 23 -12.03 -32.69 10.83
C ASN A 23 -10.68 -32.30 11.46
N GLU A 24 -10.43 -32.79 12.66
CA GLU A 24 -9.10 -32.76 13.31
C GLU A 24 -7.99 -33.43 12.47
N ASN A 25 -8.33 -34.12 11.38
CA ASN A 25 -7.41 -34.76 10.44
C ASN A 25 -6.95 -33.87 9.25
N GLU A 26 -7.54 -32.69 9.03
CA GLU A 26 -7.12 -31.76 7.96
C GLU A 26 -6.07 -30.71 8.39
N ILE A 27 -5.72 -30.68 9.68
CA ILE A 27 -4.78 -29.70 10.27
C ILE A 27 -3.32 -29.92 9.82
N CYS A 28 -3.04 -30.96 9.01
CA CYS A 28 -1.71 -31.30 8.54
C CYS A 28 -1.40 -30.88 7.11
N SER A 29 -2.16 -30.01 6.47
CA SER A 29 -1.83 -29.54 5.12
C SER A 29 -0.67 -28.53 5.12
N ILE A 30 0.12 -28.57 4.04
CA ILE A 30 1.30 -27.71 3.87
C ILE A 30 0.93 -26.23 3.94
N GLY A 31 1.59 -25.47 4.83
CA GLY A 31 1.42 -24.01 4.93
C GLY A 31 0.16 -23.52 5.66
N GLU A 32 -0.64 -24.44 6.24
CA GLU A 32 -1.79 -24.06 7.04
C GLU A 32 -1.40 -23.22 8.26
N GLN A 33 -2.30 -22.35 8.69
CA GLN A 33 -2.05 -21.37 9.75
C GLN A 33 -0.79 -20.52 9.48
N GLY A 34 -0.47 -20.30 8.18
CA GLY A 34 0.68 -19.51 7.79
C GLY A 34 2.03 -20.09 8.22
N LYS A 35 2.09 -21.38 8.57
CA LYS A 35 3.35 -22.04 8.95
C LYS A 35 4.31 -22.10 7.79
N PRO A 36 5.64 -21.98 8.04
CA PRO A 36 6.64 -22.16 6.99
C PRO A 36 6.63 -23.60 6.45
N ALA A 37 6.79 -23.74 5.14
CA ALA A 37 6.82 -25.02 4.46
C ALA A 37 8.05 -25.16 3.57
N LYS A 38 8.36 -26.40 3.21
CA LYS A 38 9.49 -26.72 2.32
C LYS A 38 9.10 -27.89 1.42
N LEU A 39 9.59 -27.86 0.20
CA LEU A 39 9.46 -28.97 -0.74
C LEU A 39 10.49 -30.07 -0.44
N PRO A 40 10.19 -31.36 -0.77
CA PRO A 40 11.17 -32.42 -0.73
C PRO A 40 12.26 -32.19 -1.79
N ALA A 41 13.47 -32.71 -1.52
CA ALA A 41 14.61 -32.56 -2.42
C ALA A 41 14.37 -33.04 -3.87
N SER A 42 13.44 -33.98 -4.08
CA SER A 42 13.02 -34.45 -5.41
C SER A 42 12.38 -33.36 -6.28
N LYS A 43 11.88 -32.25 -5.69
CA LYS A 43 11.29 -31.11 -6.42
C LYS A 43 12.24 -29.93 -6.60
N ALA A 44 13.54 -30.07 -6.26
CA ALA A 44 14.50 -28.95 -6.26
C ALA A 44 14.66 -28.25 -7.62
N GLU A 45 14.63 -28.99 -8.72
CA GLU A 45 14.76 -28.39 -10.07
C GLU A 45 13.51 -27.55 -10.43
N VAL A 46 12.32 -28.08 -10.19
CA VAL A 46 11.06 -27.33 -10.44
C VAL A 46 10.97 -26.09 -9.54
N GLU A 47 11.40 -26.23 -8.29
CA GLU A 47 11.50 -25.10 -7.36
C GLU A 47 12.40 -24.00 -7.91
N LYS A 48 13.58 -24.33 -8.39
CA LYS A 48 14.56 -23.42 -8.98
C LYS A 48 14.01 -22.73 -10.24
N GLU A 49 13.38 -23.48 -11.13
CA GLU A 49 12.77 -22.94 -12.36
C GLU A 49 11.65 -21.94 -12.05
N LEU A 50 10.69 -22.32 -11.21
CA LEU A 50 9.57 -21.45 -10.87
C LEU A 50 9.99 -20.26 -10.01
N TYR A 51 11.04 -20.41 -9.19
CA TYR A 51 11.63 -19.29 -8.47
C TYR A 51 12.25 -18.26 -9.43
N ALA A 52 13.01 -18.71 -10.43
CA ALA A 52 13.60 -17.83 -11.43
C ALA A 52 12.55 -17.03 -12.24
N VAL A 53 11.40 -17.67 -12.51
CA VAL A 53 10.30 -17.05 -13.26
C VAL A 53 9.48 -16.05 -12.40
N ASN A 54 9.32 -16.32 -11.11
CA ASN A 54 8.36 -15.60 -10.28
C ASN A 54 9.00 -14.66 -9.24
N GLY A 55 10.28 -14.84 -8.90
CA GLY A 55 10.94 -14.15 -7.79
C GLY A 55 10.50 -14.63 -6.40
N PHE A 56 9.76 -15.74 -6.35
CA PHE A 56 9.35 -16.49 -5.15
C PHE A 56 9.18 -17.98 -5.49
N ASN A 57 9.05 -18.83 -4.48
CA ASN A 57 8.91 -20.28 -4.62
C ASN A 57 7.53 -20.68 -5.19
N GLY A 58 7.38 -20.60 -6.51
CA GLY A 58 6.13 -20.94 -7.19
C GLY A 58 5.75 -22.42 -7.02
N ALA A 59 6.72 -23.33 -7.01
CA ALA A 59 6.47 -24.76 -6.83
C ALA A 59 5.87 -25.05 -5.45
N LEU A 60 6.38 -24.42 -4.40
CA LEU A 60 5.80 -24.53 -3.07
C LEU A 60 4.41 -23.88 -2.99
N SER A 61 4.21 -22.77 -3.69
CA SER A 61 2.90 -22.13 -3.78
C SER A 61 1.81 -23.07 -4.32
N ASP A 62 2.17 -23.93 -5.27
CA ASP A 62 1.22 -24.88 -5.89
C ASP A 62 0.83 -26.04 -4.97
N GLU A 63 1.67 -26.37 -3.97
CA GLU A 63 1.37 -27.39 -2.96
C GLU A 63 0.54 -26.84 -1.78
N ILE A 64 0.54 -25.53 -1.60
CA ILE A 64 -0.22 -24.88 -0.52
C ILE A 64 -1.68 -24.69 -0.96
N PRO A 65 -2.67 -25.07 -0.14
CA PRO A 65 -4.08 -24.88 -0.45
C PRO A 65 -4.43 -23.44 -0.85
N LEU A 66 -5.29 -23.28 -1.85
CA LEU A 66 -5.71 -21.98 -2.34
C LEU A 66 -6.51 -21.19 -1.28
N ASN A 67 -7.19 -21.89 -0.39
CA ASN A 67 -8.01 -21.35 0.69
C ASN A 67 -7.38 -21.54 2.08
N ARG A 68 -6.03 -21.70 2.15
CA ARG A 68 -5.34 -21.97 3.42
C ARG A 68 -5.78 -21.02 4.53
N SER A 69 -5.79 -21.52 5.75
CA SER A 69 -6.03 -20.71 6.94
C SER A 69 -4.81 -19.84 7.30
N LEU A 70 -5.06 -18.72 7.97
CA LEU A 70 -4.01 -17.83 8.46
C LEU A 70 -4.19 -17.58 9.96
N PRO A 71 -3.10 -17.37 10.72
CA PRO A 71 -3.19 -17.02 12.12
C PRO A 71 -3.79 -15.62 12.29
N ASP A 72 -4.64 -15.42 13.27
CA ASP A 72 -5.06 -14.07 13.68
C ASP A 72 -3.93 -13.41 14.47
N ILE A 73 -3.14 -12.59 13.78
CA ILE A 73 -2.00 -11.88 14.36
C ILE A 73 -2.31 -10.43 14.73
N ARG A 74 -3.60 -10.06 14.72
CA ARG A 74 -4.04 -8.73 15.16
C ARG A 74 -3.83 -8.55 16.66
N HIS A 75 -3.69 -7.31 17.09
CA HIS A 75 -3.69 -7.01 18.52
C HIS A 75 -5.00 -7.55 19.19
N PRO A 76 -4.94 -8.19 20.37
CA PRO A 76 -6.13 -8.82 21.00
C PRO A 76 -7.32 -7.87 21.18
N LYS A 77 -7.07 -6.58 21.36
CA LYS A 77 -8.15 -5.57 21.45
C LYS A 77 -8.92 -5.41 20.14
N CYS A 78 -8.33 -5.72 18.97
CA CYS A 78 -9.01 -5.64 17.68
C CYS A 78 -10.21 -6.60 17.57
N ALA A 79 -10.13 -7.77 18.20
CA ALA A 79 -11.23 -8.74 18.27
C ALA A 79 -12.44 -8.23 19.05
N LYS A 80 -12.26 -7.23 19.92
CA LYS A 80 -13.32 -6.64 20.77
C LYS A 80 -13.90 -5.34 20.18
N LEU A 81 -13.37 -4.88 19.05
CA LEU A 81 -13.88 -3.65 18.41
C LEU A 81 -15.22 -3.92 17.73
N LEU A 82 -16.15 -3.03 17.97
CA LEU A 82 -17.44 -2.99 17.30
C LEU A 82 -17.38 -1.91 16.21
N TYR A 83 -17.91 -2.22 15.06
CA TYR A 83 -18.00 -1.31 13.93
C TYR A 83 -19.42 -0.78 13.76
N ILE A 84 -19.60 0.34 13.07
CA ILE A 84 -20.93 0.88 12.77
C ILE A 84 -21.73 -0.14 11.94
N ALA A 85 -23.05 -0.17 12.18
CA ALA A 85 -23.94 -1.17 11.57
C ALA A 85 -24.02 -1.08 10.03
N SER A 86 -23.89 0.11 9.48
CA SER A 86 -23.95 0.34 8.03
C SER A 86 -22.57 0.73 7.50
N LEU A 87 -21.86 -0.24 6.96
CA LEU A 87 -20.60 -0.05 6.25
C LEU A 87 -20.85 0.01 4.73
N PRO A 88 -20.05 0.79 3.99
CA PRO A 88 -20.18 0.88 2.53
C PRO A 88 -19.78 -0.41 1.83
N THR A 89 -20.37 -0.65 0.66
CA THR A 89 -20.03 -1.79 -0.19
C THR A 89 -18.68 -1.59 -0.89
N VAL A 90 -18.04 -2.70 -1.25
CA VAL A 90 -16.65 -2.71 -1.77
C VAL A 90 -16.56 -3.39 -3.12
N SER A 91 -15.83 -2.77 -4.04
CA SER A 91 -15.19 -3.43 -5.19
C SER A 91 -13.70 -3.55 -4.93
N VAL A 92 -13.15 -4.75 -5.03
CA VAL A 92 -11.70 -5.00 -4.90
C VAL A 92 -11.08 -5.04 -6.29
N VAL A 93 -9.97 -4.33 -6.50
CA VAL A 93 -9.25 -4.24 -7.78
C VAL A 93 -7.85 -4.82 -7.60
N VAL A 94 -7.57 -5.88 -8.35
CA VAL A 94 -6.32 -6.65 -8.31
C VAL A 94 -5.69 -6.66 -9.70
N PRO A 95 -4.76 -5.75 -10.02
CA PRO A 95 -4.03 -5.79 -11.28
C PRO A 95 -3.02 -6.94 -11.27
N PHE A 96 -2.85 -7.60 -12.42
CA PHE A 96 -1.84 -8.64 -12.60
C PHE A 96 -1.27 -8.66 -14.02
N HIS A 97 -0.04 -9.14 -14.15
CA HIS A 97 0.60 -9.46 -15.41
C HIS A 97 1.46 -10.70 -15.23
N ASN A 98 1.17 -11.75 -15.98
CA ASN A 98 1.89 -13.02 -15.92
C ASN A 98 2.07 -13.56 -14.48
N GLU A 99 1.07 -13.36 -13.62
CA GLU A 99 1.13 -13.84 -12.24
C GLU A 99 1.13 -15.37 -12.20
N HIS A 100 1.60 -15.93 -11.10
CA HIS A 100 1.55 -17.35 -10.86
C HIS A 100 0.14 -17.79 -10.47
N TRP A 101 -0.30 -18.95 -11.00
CA TRP A 101 -1.68 -19.42 -10.87
C TRP A 101 -2.18 -19.47 -9.42
N SER A 102 -1.45 -20.22 -8.58
CA SER A 102 -1.88 -20.43 -7.20
C SER A 102 -1.84 -19.16 -6.34
N THR A 103 -0.89 -18.26 -6.57
CA THR A 103 -0.83 -16.98 -5.83
C THR A 103 -1.97 -16.04 -6.22
N LEU A 104 -2.28 -15.94 -7.53
CA LEU A 104 -3.40 -15.13 -8.00
C LEU A 104 -4.73 -15.62 -7.44
N LEU A 105 -4.98 -16.93 -7.49
CA LEU A 105 -6.20 -17.51 -6.95
C LEU A 105 -6.26 -17.41 -5.43
N ARG A 106 -5.15 -17.62 -4.72
CA ARG A 106 -5.10 -17.47 -3.25
C ARG A 106 -5.42 -16.04 -2.83
N THR A 107 -4.98 -15.03 -3.59
CA THR A 107 -5.40 -13.64 -3.38
C THR A 107 -6.93 -13.53 -3.47
N ALA A 108 -7.55 -14.05 -4.53
CA ALA A 108 -8.99 -13.99 -4.71
C ALA A 108 -9.76 -14.76 -3.62
N TYR A 109 -9.34 -16.00 -3.28
CA TYR A 109 -9.94 -16.78 -2.20
C TYR A 109 -9.85 -16.10 -0.85
N SER A 110 -8.69 -15.52 -0.52
CA SER A 110 -8.51 -14.81 0.76
C SER A 110 -9.47 -13.64 0.91
N VAL A 111 -9.72 -12.91 -0.18
CA VAL A 111 -10.69 -11.81 -0.20
C VAL A 111 -12.12 -12.33 -0.05
N LEU A 112 -12.51 -13.35 -0.81
CA LEU A 112 -13.86 -13.93 -0.75
C LEU A 112 -14.18 -14.49 0.63
N ASN A 113 -13.29 -15.35 1.15
CA ASN A 113 -13.54 -16.10 2.37
C ASN A 113 -13.46 -15.25 3.65
N ARG A 114 -12.75 -14.12 3.61
CA ARG A 114 -12.51 -13.27 4.80
C ARG A 114 -13.18 -11.90 4.73
N SER A 115 -14.09 -11.72 3.78
CA SER A 115 -14.90 -10.51 3.67
C SER A 115 -16.39 -10.85 3.89
N PRO A 116 -17.11 -10.06 4.70
CA PRO A 116 -18.56 -10.23 4.83
C PRO A 116 -19.24 -10.16 3.46
N GLU A 117 -20.08 -11.12 3.17
CA GLU A 117 -20.73 -11.27 1.86
C GLU A 117 -21.54 -10.04 1.46
N THR A 118 -22.18 -9.41 2.43
CA THR A 118 -22.99 -8.20 2.24
C THR A 118 -22.16 -6.95 1.88
N LEU A 119 -20.89 -6.93 2.26
CA LEU A 119 -19.98 -5.81 1.99
C LEU A 119 -19.23 -5.99 0.66
N LEU A 120 -18.82 -7.22 0.34
CA LEU A 120 -18.07 -7.51 -0.88
C LEU A 120 -18.99 -7.64 -2.09
N LYS A 121 -18.98 -6.65 -2.96
CA LYS A 121 -19.82 -6.62 -4.16
C LYS A 121 -19.19 -7.43 -5.30
N GLU A 122 -17.90 -7.23 -5.55
CA GLU A 122 -17.15 -7.85 -6.64
C GLU A 122 -15.65 -7.72 -6.46
N VAL A 123 -14.91 -8.58 -7.14
CA VAL A 123 -13.45 -8.54 -7.27
C VAL A 123 -13.10 -8.48 -8.76
N PHE A 124 -12.34 -7.49 -9.20
CA PHE A 124 -11.80 -7.39 -10.54
C PHE A 124 -10.33 -7.84 -10.55
N LEU A 125 -10.06 -8.95 -11.22
CA LEU A 125 -8.72 -9.35 -11.64
C LEU A 125 -8.42 -8.62 -12.96
N VAL A 126 -7.57 -7.62 -12.93
CA VAL A 126 -7.28 -6.80 -14.11
C VAL A 126 -6.01 -7.30 -14.78
N ASP A 127 -6.18 -8.00 -15.88
CA ASP A 127 -5.10 -8.58 -16.68
C ASP A 127 -4.46 -7.52 -17.58
N ASP A 128 -3.23 -7.15 -17.25
CA ASP A 128 -2.43 -6.23 -18.03
C ASP A 128 -1.69 -6.98 -19.15
N ALA A 129 -2.47 -7.54 -20.10
CA ALA A 129 -2.01 -8.28 -21.27
C ALA A 129 -1.04 -9.44 -20.94
N SER A 130 -1.43 -10.33 -20.04
CA SER A 130 -0.66 -11.53 -19.73
C SER A 130 -0.52 -12.44 -20.95
N THR A 131 0.62 -13.13 -21.08
CA THR A 131 0.93 -14.03 -22.18
C THR A 131 0.83 -15.52 -21.80
N LYS A 132 0.77 -15.83 -20.49
CA LYS A 132 0.66 -17.21 -20.00
C LYS A 132 -0.71 -17.80 -20.32
N GLU A 133 -0.77 -18.91 -21.02
CA GLU A 133 -2.01 -19.54 -21.50
C GLU A 133 -2.99 -19.90 -20.37
N PHE A 134 -2.48 -20.37 -19.24
CA PHE A 134 -3.35 -20.71 -18.12
C PHE A 134 -4.07 -19.49 -17.50
N LEU A 135 -3.64 -18.25 -17.79
CA LEU A 135 -4.31 -17.02 -17.37
C LEU A 135 -5.36 -16.53 -18.38
N LYS A 136 -5.61 -17.27 -19.45
CA LYS A 136 -6.63 -16.99 -20.48
C LYS A 136 -7.96 -17.66 -20.13
N GLU A 137 -8.53 -18.38 -21.06
CA GLU A 137 -9.82 -19.07 -20.94
C GLU A 137 -9.91 -20.00 -19.72
N LYS A 138 -8.78 -20.68 -19.38
CA LYS A 138 -8.74 -21.54 -18.18
C LYS A 138 -9.04 -20.76 -16.90
N LEU A 139 -8.52 -19.54 -16.76
CA LEU A 139 -8.79 -18.69 -15.60
C LEU A 139 -10.28 -18.28 -15.57
N GLU A 140 -10.84 -17.84 -16.68
CA GLU A 140 -12.24 -17.42 -16.75
C GLU A 140 -13.18 -18.58 -16.44
N THR A 141 -12.93 -19.76 -17.01
CA THR A 141 -13.71 -20.98 -16.74
C THR A 141 -13.65 -21.37 -15.26
N TYR A 142 -12.46 -21.31 -14.66
CA TYR A 142 -12.29 -21.62 -13.24
C TYR A 142 -13.08 -20.63 -12.36
N LEU A 143 -12.93 -19.34 -12.61
CA LEU A 143 -13.60 -18.30 -11.82
C LEU A 143 -15.13 -18.36 -11.95
N ALA A 144 -15.65 -18.58 -13.16
CA ALA A 144 -17.09 -18.72 -13.38
C ALA A 144 -17.68 -19.88 -12.58
N ARG A 145 -16.92 -20.97 -12.41
CA ARG A 145 -17.36 -22.17 -11.68
C ARG A 145 -17.23 -22.03 -10.15
N HIS A 146 -16.16 -21.41 -9.68
CA HIS A 146 -15.78 -21.44 -8.25
C HIS A 146 -15.89 -20.09 -7.54
N MET A 147 -15.87 -18.97 -8.27
CA MET A 147 -15.80 -17.62 -7.70
C MET A 147 -16.69 -16.61 -8.46
N PRO A 148 -18.01 -16.70 -8.39
CA PRO A 148 -18.92 -15.89 -9.24
C PRO A 148 -18.83 -14.38 -9.00
N LYS A 149 -18.32 -13.93 -7.84
CA LYS A 149 -18.04 -12.51 -7.56
C LYS A 149 -16.72 -12.00 -8.15
N VAL A 150 -15.87 -12.88 -8.70
CA VAL A 150 -14.57 -12.53 -9.28
C VAL A 150 -14.70 -12.45 -10.80
N LYS A 151 -14.32 -11.30 -11.36
CA LYS A 151 -14.42 -11.00 -12.79
C LYS A 151 -13.05 -10.68 -13.36
N VAL A 152 -12.74 -11.17 -14.57
CA VAL A 152 -11.52 -10.78 -15.29
C VAL A 152 -11.82 -9.56 -16.16
N LEU A 153 -10.98 -8.55 -16.07
CA LEU A 153 -10.94 -7.40 -16.99
C LEU A 153 -9.61 -7.42 -17.74
N ARG A 154 -9.65 -7.59 -19.06
CA ARG A 154 -8.44 -7.68 -19.88
C ARG A 154 -8.11 -6.37 -20.57
N LEU A 155 -6.87 -5.93 -20.44
CA LEU A 155 -6.32 -4.85 -21.25
C LEU A 155 -5.84 -5.43 -22.58
N LYS A 156 -5.95 -4.63 -23.64
CA LYS A 156 -5.56 -5.06 -24.99
C LYS A 156 -4.05 -5.17 -25.17
N GLU A 157 -3.31 -4.33 -24.45
CA GLU A 157 -1.85 -4.22 -24.52
C GLU A 157 -1.26 -4.00 -23.12
N ARG A 158 0.02 -4.27 -22.98
CA ARG A 158 0.78 -4.06 -21.76
C ARG A 158 0.86 -2.56 -21.43
N SER A 159 0.15 -2.13 -20.40
CA SER A 159 -0.02 -0.72 -20.04
C SER A 159 0.53 -0.36 -18.65
N GLY A 160 0.89 -1.36 -17.85
CA GLY A 160 1.45 -1.19 -16.51
C GLY A 160 0.41 -1.13 -15.40
N LEU A 161 0.93 -1.20 -14.18
CA LEU A 161 0.16 -1.28 -12.94
C LEU A 161 -0.84 -0.13 -12.79
N ILE A 162 -0.39 1.11 -13.07
CA ILE A 162 -1.17 2.33 -12.85
C ILE A 162 -2.41 2.33 -13.75
N THR A 163 -2.22 2.04 -15.03
CA THR A 163 -3.32 1.94 -16.01
C THR A 163 -4.26 0.80 -15.69
N ALA A 164 -3.73 -0.36 -15.28
CA ALA A 164 -4.55 -1.50 -14.89
C ALA A 164 -5.43 -1.17 -13.66
N ARG A 165 -4.89 -0.50 -12.64
CA ARG A 165 -5.68 -0.03 -11.50
C ARG A 165 -6.77 0.95 -11.90
N LEU A 166 -6.48 1.93 -12.78
CA LEU A 166 -7.48 2.85 -13.31
C LEU A 166 -8.59 2.12 -14.08
N ALA A 167 -8.24 1.12 -14.89
CA ALA A 167 -9.22 0.33 -15.64
C ALA A 167 -10.18 -0.42 -14.70
N GLY A 168 -9.66 -1.06 -13.67
CA GLY A 168 -10.45 -1.71 -12.63
C GLY A 168 -11.34 -0.71 -11.87
N ALA A 169 -10.78 0.42 -11.46
CA ALA A 169 -11.51 1.48 -10.76
C ALA A 169 -12.69 2.04 -11.59
N LYS A 170 -12.52 2.16 -12.90
CA LYS A 170 -13.62 2.58 -13.84
C LYS A 170 -14.76 1.58 -13.88
N LYS A 171 -14.51 0.30 -13.63
CA LYS A 171 -15.54 -0.76 -13.61
C LYS A 171 -16.14 -0.99 -12.24
N ALA A 172 -15.48 -0.55 -11.19
CA ALA A 172 -15.92 -0.70 -9.81
C ALA A 172 -17.29 -0.06 -9.58
N THR A 173 -18.21 -0.80 -8.95
CA THR A 173 -19.57 -0.38 -8.64
C THR A 173 -19.84 -0.24 -7.14
N GLY A 174 -18.94 -0.73 -6.29
CA GLY A 174 -18.97 -0.53 -4.85
C GLY A 174 -18.78 0.93 -4.45
N ASP A 175 -19.21 1.28 -3.25
CA ASP A 175 -19.05 2.63 -2.71
C ASP A 175 -17.59 2.95 -2.39
N VAL A 176 -16.83 1.92 -2.07
CA VAL A 176 -15.39 1.95 -1.79
C VAL A 176 -14.65 1.06 -2.79
N ILE A 177 -13.50 1.54 -3.26
CA ILE A 177 -12.55 0.75 -4.03
C ILE A 177 -11.42 0.34 -3.10
N VAL A 178 -11.12 -0.96 -3.05
CA VAL A 178 -9.93 -1.49 -2.39
C VAL A 178 -8.96 -1.98 -3.46
N PHE A 179 -7.75 -1.46 -3.45
CA PHE A 179 -6.67 -1.94 -4.31
C PHE A 179 -5.82 -2.95 -3.55
N LEU A 180 -5.52 -4.07 -4.19
CA LEU A 180 -4.60 -5.10 -3.70
C LEU A 180 -3.66 -5.52 -4.82
N ASP A 181 -2.47 -6.00 -4.46
CA ASP A 181 -1.58 -6.66 -5.41
C ASP A 181 -2.01 -8.14 -5.61
N SER A 182 -1.60 -8.75 -6.72
CA SER A 182 -2.04 -10.09 -7.16
C SER A 182 -1.40 -11.26 -6.41
N HIS A 183 -0.58 -10.98 -5.41
CA HIS A 183 0.14 -11.94 -4.57
C HIS A 183 0.03 -11.55 -3.09
N THR A 184 -1.22 -11.31 -2.67
CA THR A 184 -1.57 -10.94 -1.29
C THR A 184 -2.51 -11.96 -0.67
N GLU A 185 -2.59 -11.96 0.65
CA GLU A 185 -3.54 -12.77 1.42
C GLU A 185 -4.20 -11.89 2.49
N ALA A 186 -5.48 -11.60 2.32
CA ALA A 186 -6.27 -10.90 3.33
C ALA A 186 -6.36 -11.75 4.59
N ASN A 187 -6.25 -11.13 5.78
CA ASN A 187 -6.34 -11.82 7.06
C ASN A 187 -7.74 -11.67 7.69
N VAL A 188 -7.93 -12.29 8.85
CA VAL A 188 -9.21 -12.31 9.60
C VAL A 188 -9.75 -10.89 9.79
N ASN A 189 -11.02 -10.69 9.44
CA ASN A 189 -11.77 -9.44 9.65
C ASN A 189 -11.05 -8.18 9.13
N TRP A 190 -10.36 -8.30 8.00
CA TRP A 190 -9.52 -7.23 7.43
C TRP A 190 -10.32 -6.04 6.90
N LEU A 191 -11.54 -6.28 6.41
CA LEU A 191 -12.32 -5.31 5.64
C LEU A 191 -13.07 -4.28 6.51
N PRO A 192 -13.86 -4.65 7.53
CA PRO A 192 -14.61 -3.70 8.35
C PRO A 192 -13.77 -2.57 8.96
N PRO A 193 -12.54 -2.83 9.49
CA PRO A 193 -11.68 -1.76 10.01
C PRO A 193 -11.28 -0.72 8.96
N LEU A 194 -11.11 -1.12 7.70
CA LEU A 194 -10.81 -0.19 6.61
C LEU A 194 -12.00 0.68 6.25
N LEU A 195 -13.20 0.14 6.33
CA LEU A 195 -14.41 0.81 5.86
C LEU A 195 -14.97 1.82 6.84
N GLU A 196 -14.85 1.60 8.14
CA GLU A 196 -15.44 2.49 9.14
C GLU A 196 -14.94 3.95 9.05
N PRO A 197 -13.63 4.25 8.93
CA PRO A 197 -13.18 5.63 8.76
C PRO A 197 -13.71 6.30 7.49
N ILE A 198 -13.90 5.50 6.42
CA ILE A 198 -14.46 5.97 5.15
C ILE A 198 -15.94 6.26 5.29
N ALA A 199 -16.69 5.38 5.98
CA ALA A 199 -18.11 5.59 6.27
C ALA A 199 -18.36 6.86 7.10
N ARG A 200 -17.45 7.14 8.06
CA ARG A 200 -17.51 8.37 8.86
C ARG A 200 -17.13 9.64 8.07
N SER A 201 -16.28 9.49 7.07
CA SER A 201 -15.85 10.58 6.20
C SER A 201 -15.32 10.02 4.88
N TYR A 202 -16.05 10.20 3.79
CA TYR A 202 -15.71 9.69 2.46
C TYR A 202 -14.35 10.18 1.92
N ARG A 203 -13.80 11.25 2.51
CA ARG A 203 -12.45 11.76 2.20
C ARG A 203 -11.35 11.11 3.03
N SER A 204 -11.66 10.04 3.78
CA SER A 204 -10.66 9.21 4.42
C SER A 204 -10.15 8.16 3.43
N VAL A 205 -8.84 7.95 3.42
CA VAL A 205 -8.17 6.84 2.75
C VAL A 205 -7.55 5.97 3.81
N THR A 206 -7.71 4.66 3.73
CA THR A 206 -7.25 3.71 4.74
C THR A 206 -6.30 2.68 4.14
N CYS A 207 -5.22 2.39 4.86
CA CYS A 207 -4.23 1.39 4.46
C CYS A 207 -4.21 0.27 5.51
N PRO A 208 -4.29 -1.01 5.11
CA PRO A 208 -4.06 -2.12 6.03
C PRO A 208 -2.59 -2.17 6.43
N PHE A 209 -2.29 -2.79 7.55
CA PHE A 209 -0.93 -3.20 7.84
C PHE A 209 -0.53 -4.34 6.90
N ILE A 210 0.62 -4.19 6.25
CA ILE A 210 1.10 -5.14 5.26
C ILE A 210 2.05 -6.12 5.95
N ASP A 211 1.59 -7.37 6.10
CA ASP A 211 2.37 -8.46 6.66
C ASP A 211 3.27 -9.12 5.62
N VAL A 212 4.21 -9.91 6.07
CA VAL A 212 5.12 -10.65 5.19
C VAL A 212 4.59 -12.05 4.93
N VAL A 213 4.43 -12.40 3.67
CA VAL A 213 4.44 -13.79 3.22
C VAL A 213 5.84 -14.06 2.66
N ALA A 214 6.60 -14.92 3.33
CA ALA A 214 7.98 -15.20 2.95
C ALA A 214 8.05 -15.81 1.53
N PHE A 215 8.90 -15.25 0.68
CA PHE A 215 8.99 -15.64 -0.74
C PHE A 215 9.49 -17.07 -0.98
N ASP A 216 10.16 -17.66 0.01
CA ASP A 216 10.79 -18.99 -0.04
C ASP A 216 10.01 -20.08 0.70
N THR A 217 9.41 -19.75 1.86
CA THR A 217 8.73 -20.72 2.74
C THR A 217 7.23 -20.50 2.85
N PHE A 218 6.70 -19.41 2.31
CA PHE A 218 5.30 -18.95 2.47
C PHE A 218 4.86 -18.78 3.93
N GLU A 219 5.81 -18.64 4.87
CA GLU A 219 5.52 -18.27 6.24
C GLU A 219 4.79 -16.92 6.28
N TYR A 220 3.64 -16.88 6.97
CA TYR A 220 2.91 -15.65 7.23
C TYR A 220 3.34 -15.08 8.58
N ARG A 221 3.89 -13.89 8.59
CA ARG A 221 4.36 -13.24 9.81
C ARG A 221 4.06 -11.75 9.81
N ALA A 222 3.86 -11.21 11.02
CA ALA A 222 3.72 -9.77 11.19
C ALA A 222 4.97 -9.06 10.67
N GLN A 223 4.75 -7.99 9.92
CA GLN A 223 5.78 -6.99 9.66
C GLN A 223 5.55 -5.82 10.62
N ASP A 224 6.63 -5.17 11.05
CA ASP A 224 6.70 -4.06 12.01
C ASP A 224 5.36 -3.48 12.44
N GLU A 225 4.90 -3.86 13.62
CA GLU A 225 3.66 -3.34 14.17
C GLU A 225 3.75 -1.82 14.28
N GLY A 226 2.73 -1.16 13.74
CA GLY A 226 2.54 0.25 13.93
C GLY A 226 3.39 1.18 13.09
N ALA A 227 3.93 0.73 11.96
CA ALA A 227 4.70 1.58 11.06
C ALA A 227 3.79 2.56 10.29
N ARG A 228 4.15 3.84 10.30
CA ARG A 228 3.52 4.87 9.47
C ARG A 228 4.35 5.12 8.21
N GLY A 229 3.68 5.32 7.08
CA GLY A 229 4.36 5.61 5.82
C GLY A 229 5.04 6.99 5.81
N ALA A 230 6.27 7.01 5.33
CA ALA A 230 7.06 8.21 5.10
C ALA A 230 7.92 8.04 3.83
N PHE A 231 8.65 9.09 3.45
CA PHE A 231 9.55 9.07 2.30
C PHE A 231 10.80 9.91 2.61
N ASP A 232 11.86 9.66 1.87
CA ASP A 232 13.02 10.55 1.82
C ASP A 232 13.03 11.38 0.52
N TRP A 233 14.00 12.30 0.42
CA TRP A 233 14.12 13.17 -0.76
C TRP A 233 14.68 12.48 -2.01
N GLU A 234 14.86 11.15 -1.96
CA GLU A 234 15.13 10.30 -3.12
C GLU A 234 13.89 9.52 -3.55
N PHE A 235 12.74 9.73 -2.86
CA PHE A 235 11.50 9.01 -3.02
C PHE A 235 11.61 7.52 -2.67
N PHE A 236 12.49 7.15 -1.73
CA PHE A 236 12.41 5.85 -1.09
C PHE A 236 11.34 5.87 0.01
N TYR A 237 10.41 4.94 -0.08
CA TYR A 237 9.43 4.72 0.98
C TYR A 237 10.12 4.30 2.28
N LYS A 238 9.68 4.87 3.38
CA LYS A 238 10.17 4.59 4.73
C LYS A 238 9.00 4.24 5.64
N ARG A 239 9.28 3.44 6.65
CA ARG A 239 8.33 3.15 7.73
C ARG A 239 8.83 3.80 9.02
N LEU A 240 7.93 4.49 9.69
CA LEU A 240 8.19 5.13 10.97
C LEU A 240 7.45 4.34 12.06
N PRO A 241 8.06 4.15 13.24
CA PRO A 241 7.39 3.49 14.34
C PRO A 241 6.14 4.28 14.75
N VAL A 242 5.11 3.56 15.17
CA VAL A 242 3.92 4.17 15.79
C VAL A 242 4.31 4.71 17.16
N LEU A 243 3.75 5.85 17.50
CA LEU A 243 3.94 6.40 18.86
C LEU A 243 3.09 5.57 19.83
N PRO A 244 3.54 5.35 21.09
CA PRO A 244 2.80 4.54 22.08
C PRO A 244 1.33 4.95 22.26
N LYS A 245 1.03 6.25 22.12
CA LYS A 245 -0.34 6.78 22.18
C LYS A 245 -1.23 6.39 20.99
N ASP A 246 -0.63 5.94 19.88
CA ASP A 246 -1.30 5.66 18.62
C ASP A 246 -1.40 4.14 18.34
N GLU A 247 -1.01 3.26 19.30
CA GLU A 247 -0.87 1.81 19.10
C GLU A 247 -2.12 1.12 18.55
N LEU A 248 -3.32 1.60 18.92
CA LEU A 248 -4.60 1.15 18.37
C LEU A 248 -5.40 2.28 17.72
N ASN A 249 -4.97 3.51 17.91
CA ASN A 249 -5.53 4.64 17.18
C ASN A 249 -4.96 4.61 15.78
N MET A 250 -5.81 4.69 14.79
CA MET A 250 -5.42 4.73 13.38
C MET A 250 -4.49 5.93 13.12
N PRO A 251 -3.15 5.73 13.07
CA PRO A 251 -2.23 6.84 12.92
C PRO A 251 -2.36 7.44 11.52
N GLN A 252 -2.21 8.76 11.45
CA GLN A 252 -2.14 9.44 10.17
C GLN A 252 -0.81 9.11 9.48
N SER A 253 -0.89 8.71 8.21
CA SER A 253 0.25 8.36 7.37
C SER A 253 0.49 9.43 6.30
N PRO A 254 1.67 10.04 6.22
CA PRO A 254 2.00 11.00 5.17
C PRO A 254 1.90 10.44 3.76
N VAL A 255 2.37 9.21 3.55
CA VAL A 255 2.34 8.53 2.25
C VAL A 255 2.01 7.05 2.43
N MET A 256 1.31 6.48 1.45
CA MET A 256 1.03 5.05 1.41
C MET A 256 2.20 4.26 0.83
N ALA A 257 2.26 2.96 1.13
CA ALA A 257 3.19 2.04 0.46
C ALA A 257 2.85 1.84 -1.03
N GLY A 258 1.57 2.04 -1.41
CA GLY A 258 1.10 2.10 -2.80
C GLY A 258 0.39 0.86 -3.30
N GLY A 259 0.66 -0.33 -2.72
CA GLY A 259 0.05 -1.58 -3.16
C GLY A 259 -1.38 -1.78 -2.66
N LEU A 260 -1.61 -1.50 -1.39
CA LEU A 260 -2.81 -1.90 -0.66
C LEU A 260 -3.43 -0.69 0.04
N PHE A 261 -4.64 -0.31 -0.34
CA PHE A 261 -5.40 0.75 0.32
C PHE A 261 -6.88 0.72 -0.09
N ALA A 262 -7.72 1.37 0.72
CA ALA A 262 -9.13 1.58 0.45
C ALA A 262 -9.45 3.08 0.36
N ILE A 263 -10.31 3.45 -0.58
CA ILE A 263 -10.72 4.82 -0.83
C ILE A 263 -12.18 4.86 -1.28
N SER A 264 -12.95 5.84 -0.85
CA SER A 264 -14.28 6.08 -1.44
C SER A 264 -14.17 6.24 -2.95
N ARG A 265 -15.03 5.56 -3.70
CA ARG A 265 -15.10 5.69 -5.16
C ARG A 265 -15.39 7.13 -5.58
N GLU A 266 -16.26 7.81 -4.86
CA GLU A 266 -16.56 9.23 -5.07
C GLU A 266 -15.30 10.09 -4.90
N PHE A 267 -14.58 9.94 -3.78
CA PHE A 267 -13.38 10.73 -3.52
C PHE A 267 -12.24 10.40 -4.49
N PHE A 268 -12.07 9.13 -4.87
CA PHE A 268 -11.07 8.74 -5.87
C PHE A 268 -11.27 9.50 -7.20
N TRP A 269 -12.53 9.61 -7.66
CA TRP A 269 -12.83 10.31 -8.91
C TRP A 269 -12.93 11.82 -8.74
N GLU A 270 -13.30 12.34 -7.57
CA GLU A 270 -13.16 13.76 -7.24
C GLU A 270 -11.70 14.22 -7.40
N LEU A 271 -10.75 13.40 -6.93
CA LEU A 271 -9.32 13.60 -7.11
C LEU A 271 -8.83 13.33 -8.56
N GLY A 272 -9.70 12.91 -9.47
CA GLY A 272 -9.35 12.58 -10.86
C GLY A 272 -8.68 11.22 -11.05
N GLY A 273 -8.74 10.32 -10.06
CA GLY A 273 -8.04 9.03 -10.09
C GLY A 273 -6.53 9.18 -10.00
N TYR A 274 -5.77 8.26 -10.56
CA TYR A 274 -4.32 8.45 -10.80
C TYR A 274 -4.08 9.41 -11.97
N ASP A 275 -2.95 10.09 -11.97
CA ASP A 275 -2.49 10.88 -13.10
C ASP A 275 -2.24 9.97 -14.33
N PRO A 276 -2.99 10.14 -15.44
CA PRO A 276 -2.84 9.28 -16.61
C PRO A 276 -1.52 9.47 -17.37
N GLY A 277 -0.73 10.47 -17.03
CA GLY A 277 0.59 10.68 -17.59
C GLY A 277 1.71 9.93 -16.87
N LEU A 278 1.39 9.18 -15.79
CA LEU A 278 2.32 8.27 -15.15
C LEU A 278 2.44 6.97 -15.95
N ASP A 279 3.66 6.50 -16.13
CA ASP A 279 3.96 5.30 -16.91
C ASP A 279 4.18 4.09 -15.99
N ILE A 280 3.73 2.95 -16.39
CA ILE A 280 4.01 1.61 -15.89
C ILE A 280 3.86 1.43 -14.37
N TRP A 281 4.82 1.93 -13.58
CA TRP A 281 4.93 1.71 -12.14
C TRP A 281 5.82 2.78 -11.47
N GLY A 282 5.54 3.07 -10.21
CA GLY A 282 6.35 3.97 -9.38
C GLY A 282 5.94 5.43 -9.50
N GLY A 283 5.90 6.11 -8.36
CA GLY A 283 5.47 7.50 -8.25
C GLY A 283 3.99 7.68 -7.97
N GLU A 284 3.13 6.74 -8.35
CA GLU A 284 1.68 6.82 -8.14
C GLU A 284 1.29 6.89 -6.67
N GLN A 285 2.03 6.23 -5.80
CA GLN A 285 1.81 6.29 -4.36
C GLN A 285 2.08 7.69 -3.79
N TYR A 286 3.08 8.38 -4.29
CA TYR A 286 3.39 9.76 -3.88
C TYR A 286 2.41 10.75 -4.51
N GLU A 287 2.09 10.56 -5.79
CA GLU A 287 1.11 11.35 -6.53
C GLU A 287 -0.23 11.35 -5.77
N LEU A 288 -0.77 10.18 -5.49
CA LEU A 288 -2.05 10.05 -4.81
C LEU A 288 -1.97 10.53 -3.36
N SER A 289 -0.88 10.22 -2.63
CA SER A 289 -0.72 10.66 -1.24
C SER A 289 -0.65 12.17 -1.10
N PHE A 290 0.16 12.84 -1.93
CA PHE A 290 0.27 14.30 -1.88
C PHE A 290 -1.04 14.97 -2.31
N LYS A 291 -1.67 14.45 -3.35
CA LYS A 291 -2.93 14.92 -3.88
C LYS A 291 -4.04 14.83 -2.82
N LEU A 292 -4.26 13.67 -2.24
CA LEU A 292 -5.33 13.49 -1.25
C LEU A 292 -5.18 14.42 -0.05
N TRP A 293 -3.95 14.56 0.49
CA TRP A 293 -3.71 15.43 1.64
C TRP A 293 -3.90 16.90 1.30
N GLN A 294 -3.29 17.37 0.22
CA GLN A 294 -3.36 18.77 -0.20
C GLN A 294 -4.78 19.17 -0.59
N CYS A 295 -5.59 18.24 -1.11
CA CYS A 295 -6.95 18.51 -1.58
C CYS A 295 -8.04 18.16 -0.55
N GLY A 296 -7.69 18.09 0.74
CA GLY A 296 -8.66 18.04 1.85
C GLY A 296 -9.05 16.64 2.33
N GLY A 297 -8.34 15.61 1.89
CA GLY A 297 -8.47 14.26 2.43
C GLY A 297 -7.57 14.00 3.63
N ARG A 298 -7.64 12.78 4.15
CA ARG A 298 -6.75 12.24 5.17
C ARG A 298 -6.43 10.79 4.89
N MET A 299 -5.25 10.33 5.30
CA MET A 299 -4.85 8.94 5.17
C MET A 299 -4.53 8.35 6.54
N LEU A 300 -5.01 7.13 6.78
CA LEU A 300 -4.91 6.42 8.05
C LEU A 300 -4.34 5.03 7.81
N ASP A 301 -3.35 4.64 8.59
CA ASP A 301 -2.96 3.24 8.70
C ASP A 301 -3.86 2.55 9.73
N VAL A 302 -4.36 1.36 9.41
CA VAL A 302 -5.39 0.67 10.19
C VAL A 302 -4.82 -0.61 10.80
N PRO A 303 -4.38 -0.60 12.08
CA PRO A 303 -3.69 -1.73 12.71
C PRO A 303 -4.52 -3.02 12.79
N CYS A 304 -5.85 -2.89 12.89
CA CYS A 304 -6.77 -4.02 12.96
C CYS A 304 -7.14 -4.61 11.60
N SER A 305 -6.67 -4.03 10.50
CA SER A 305 -6.73 -4.60 9.16
C SER A 305 -5.35 -5.09 8.74
N ARG A 306 -5.23 -6.37 8.44
CA ARG A 306 -3.94 -6.97 8.09
C ARG A 306 -4.05 -7.75 6.78
N VAL A 307 -3.06 -7.59 5.92
CA VAL A 307 -2.98 -8.26 4.62
C VAL A 307 -1.54 -8.69 4.38
N GLY A 308 -1.33 -9.99 4.18
CA GLY A 308 -0.02 -10.52 3.83
C GLY A 308 0.34 -10.21 2.38
N HIS A 309 1.61 -9.94 2.12
CA HIS A 309 2.13 -9.66 0.79
C HIS A 309 3.42 -10.46 0.56
N ILE A 310 3.54 -11.10 -0.61
CA ILE A 310 4.78 -11.77 -1.01
C ILE A 310 5.76 -10.72 -1.52
N TYR A 311 6.78 -10.42 -0.72
CA TYR A 311 7.88 -9.56 -1.17
C TYR A 311 8.84 -10.37 -2.04
N ARG A 312 8.71 -10.23 -3.36
CA ARG A 312 9.55 -10.94 -4.33
C ARG A 312 11.03 -10.61 -4.10
N LYS A 313 11.90 -11.59 -4.29
CA LYS A 313 13.35 -11.38 -4.21
C LYS A 313 13.88 -10.45 -5.30
N PHE A 314 13.24 -10.47 -6.45
CA PHE A 314 13.51 -9.59 -7.60
C PHE A 314 12.22 -9.39 -8.41
N ALA A 315 12.13 -8.30 -9.16
CA ALA A 315 11.04 -8.07 -10.09
C ALA A 315 11.23 -8.91 -11.35
N PRO A 316 10.32 -9.86 -11.66
CA PRO A 316 10.50 -10.76 -12.80
C PRO A 316 10.09 -10.12 -14.15
N PHE A 317 9.78 -8.83 -14.15
CA PHE A 317 9.29 -8.12 -15.33
C PHE A 317 10.38 -7.21 -15.89
N PRO A 318 10.76 -7.39 -17.17
CA PRO A 318 11.68 -6.47 -17.82
C PRO A 318 11.04 -5.11 -17.99
N ASN A 319 11.87 -4.06 -18.11
CA ASN A 319 11.39 -2.76 -18.54
C ASN A 319 10.80 -2.90 -19.96
N PRO A 320 9.54 -2.52 -20.19
CA PRO A 320 8.91 -2.68 -21.52
C PRO A 320 9.42 -1.68 -22.59
N GLY A 321 10.58 -1.10 -22.41
CA GLY A 321 11.18 -0.17 -23.39
C GLY A 321 10.84 1.30 -23.16
N HIS A 322 10.27 1.66 -22.04
CA HIS A 322 9.86 3.04 -21.69
C HIS A 322 10.99 3.91 -21.08
N GLY A 323 12.25 3.54 -21.26
CA GLY A 323 13.38 4.30 -20.68
C GLY A 323 13.32 4.37 -19.15
N ASP A 324 13.70 5.49 -18.56
CA ASP A 324 13.58 5.75 -17.12
C ASP A 324 12.17 6.26 -16.77
N PHE A 325 11.17 5.39 -16.86
CA PHE A 325 9.78 5.74 -16.52
C PHE A 325 9.61 6.08 -15.03
N VAL A 326 10.41 5.52 -14.13
CA VAL A 326 10.37 5.86 -12.71
C VAL A 326 10.85 7.28 -12.48
N GLY A 327 11.96 7.67 -13.09
CA GLY A 327 12.46 9.04 -13.04
C GLY A 327 11.48 10.05 -13.64
N LYS A 328 10.85 9.70 -14.77
CA LYS A 328 9.78 10.50 -15.39
C LYS A 328 8.60 10.70 -14.43
N ASN A 329 8.11 9.61 -13.83
CA ASN A 329 7.01 9.66 -12.89
C ASN A 329 7.36 10.52 -11.66
N TYR A 330 8.53 10.32 -11.07
CA TYR A 330 8.98 11.11 -9.92
C TYR A 330 9.11 12.59 -10.24
N ARG A 331 9.67 12.92 -11.41
CA ARG A 331 9.72 14.32 -11.87
C ARG A 331 8.32 14.88 -12.04
N ARG A 332 7.41 14.15 -12.68
CA ARG A 332 6.03 14.56 -12.88
C ARG A 332 5.31 14.87 -11.56
N VAL A 333 5.46 13.98 -10.56
CA VAL A 333 4.94 14.20 -9.20
C VAL A 333 5.53 15.47 -8.57
N ALA A 334 6.84 15.65 -8.67
CA ALA A 334 7.53 16.81 -8.11
C ALA A 334 7.05 18.14 -8.73
N GLU A 335 6.94 18.20 -10.05
CA GLU A 335 6.51 19.39 -10.79
C GLU A 335 5.05 19.78 -10.54
N VAL A 336 4.19 18.80 -10.24
CA VAL A 336 2.77 19.07 -10.00
C VAL A 336 2.48 19.35 -8.54
N TRP A 337 3.09 18.59 -7.60
CA TRP A 337 2.61 18.54 -6.21
C TRP A 337 3.57 19.12 -5.17
N MET A 338 4.87 19.28 -5.46
CA MET A 338 5.87 19.62 -4.43
C MET A 338 6.26 21.10 -4.36
N ASP A 339 5.77 21.92 -5.27
CA ASP A 339 6.12 23.35 -5.32
C ASP A 339 7.67 23.53 -5.27
N GLU A 340 8.16 24.51 -4.51
CA GLU A 340 9.60 24.75 -4.30
C GLU A 340 10.35 23.56 -3.68
N TYR A 341 9.66 22.62 -3.04
CA TYR A 341 10.29 21.42 -2.44
C TYR A 341 10.78 20.40 -3.48
N ALA A 342 10.35 20.48 -4.73
CA ALA A 342 10.88 19.68 -5.85
C ALA A 342 12.41 19.76 -5.94
N GLN A 343 13.00 20.93 -5.57
CA GLN A 343 14.46 21.11 -5.55
C GLN A 343 15.20 20.10 -4.65
N PHE A 344 14.57 19.58 -3.57
CA PHE A 344 15.20 18.61 -2.69
C PHE A 344 15.36 17.25 -3.37
N LEU A 345 14.35 16.82 -4.15
CA LEU A 345 14.46 15.65 -5.02
C LEU A 345 15.60 15.85 -6.04
N TYR A 346 15.63 17.00 -6.72
CA TYR A 346 16.63 17.25 -7.74
C TYR A 346 18.06 17.41 -7.20
N ARG A 347 18.24 17.80 -5.95
CA ARG A 347 19.55 17.77 -5.30
C ARG A 347 20.05 16.35 -5.05
N ARG A 348 19.16 15.42 -4.76
CA ARG A 348 19.48 14.01 -4.51
C ARG A 348 19.57 13.19 -5.78
N ARG A 349 18.76 13.53 -6.78
CA ARG A 349 18.66 12.88 -8.10
C ARG A 349 18.80 13.93 -9.22
N PRO A 350 19.99 14.49 -9.44
CA PRO A 350 20.18 15.62 -10.39
C PRO A 350 19.73 15.31 -11.82
N HIS A 351 19.88 14.06 -12.26
CA HIS A 351 19.49 13.62 -13.60
C HIS A 351 17.98 13.71 -13.84
N TYR A 352 17.13 13.70 -12.80
CA TYR A 352 15.69 13.87 -12.99
C TYR A 352 15.31 15.25 -13.55
N ARG A 353 16.16 16.26 -13.40
CA ARG A 353 15.95 17.56 -14.05
C ARG A 353 16.01 17.50 -15.57
N LEU A 354 16.67 16.49 -16.12
CA LEU A 354 16.89 16.32 -17.55
C LEU A 354 15.80 15.46 -18.21
N ILE A 355 14.98 14.78 -17.41
CA ILE A 355 13.90 13.92 -17.91
C ILE A 355 12.67 14.78 -18.17
N GLU A 356 12.08 14.67 -19.36
CA GLU A 356 10.82 15.36 -19.66
C GLU A 356 9.64 14.75 -18.87
N PRO A 357 8.88 15.57 -18.09
CA PRO A 357 7.74 15.06 -17.31
C PRO A 357 6.51 14.77 -18.19
N GLY A 358 6.53 15.10 -19.46
CA GLY A 358 5.38 15.15 -20.34
C GLY A 358 4.44 16.31 -20.01
N ASP A 359 3.27 16.35 -20.65
CA ASP A 359 2.28 17.39 -20.37
C ASP A 359 1.67 17.22 -18.96
N ILE A 360 1.86 18.21 -18.11
CA ILE A 360 1.35 18.30 -16.73
C ILE A 360 0.25 19.36 -16.57
N SER A 361 -0.19 19.99 -17.65
CA SER A 361 -1.16 21.09 -17.65
C SER A 361 -2.49 20.68 -17.03
N GLN A 362 -3.00 19.49 -17.37
CA GLN A 362 -4.25 18.97 -16.84
C GLN A 362 -4.18 18.70 -15.32
N GLN A 363 -3.05 18.20 -14.82
CA GLN A 363 -2.86 17.95 -13.39
C GLN A 363 -2.72 19.25 -12.59
N ARG A 364 -2.04 20.25 -13.14
CA ARG A 364 -1.99 21.60 -12.55
C ARG A 364 -3.38 22.27 -12.53
N ALA A 365 -4.13 22.15 -13.60
CA ALA A 365 -5.51 22.63 -13.66
C ALA A 365 -6.43 21.91 -12.66
N LEU A 366 -6.30 20.58 -12.51
CA LEU A 366 -7.01 19.81 -11.50
C LEU A 366 -6.67 20.29 -10.09
N ARG A 367 -5.38 20.45 -9.78
CA ARG A 367 -4.92 20.96 -8.48
C ARG A 367 -5.49 22.34 -8.16
N ALA A 368 -5.51 23.24 -9.13
CA ALA A 368 -6.08 24.58 -9.01
C ALA A 368 -7.60 24.53 -8.80
N ARG A 369 -8.33 23.75 -9.61
CA ARG A 369 -9.78 23.59 -9.52
C ARG A 369 -10.23 23.05 -8.16
N LEU A 370 -9.49 22.09 -7.59
CA LEU A 370 -9.77 21.51 -6.27
C LEU A 370 -9.36 22.42 -5.11
N GLY A 371 -8.72 23.57 -5.37
CA GLY A 371 -8.27 24.49 -4.32
C GLY A 371 -7.26 23.85 -3.37
N CYS A 372 -6.40 22.99 -3.87
CA CYS A 372 -5.49 22.19 -3.05
C CYS A 372 -4.47 23.07 -2.31
N LYS A 373 -4.15 22.70 -1.08
CA LYS A 373 -3.15 23.41 -0.25
C LYS A 373 -1.74 23.26 -0.83
N PRO A 374 -0.84 24.22 -0.58
CA PRO A 374 0.55 24.12 -1.04
C PRO A 374 1.30 22.99 -0.32
N PHE A 375 2.37 22.47 -0.93
CA PHE A 375 3.19 21.42 -0.34
C PHE A 375 3.81 21.84 1.00
N LYS A 376 4.11 23.12 1.19
CA LYS A 376 4.55 23.67 2.49
C LYS A 376 3.54 23.38 3.60
N TRP A 377 2.23 23.44 3.32
CA TRP A 377 1.18 23.06 4.27
C TRP A 377 1.27 21.54 4.59
N PHE A 378 1.43 20.69 3.56
CA PHE A 378 1.60 19.25 3.74
C PHE A 378 2.79 18.95 4.65
N MET A 379 3.94 19.56 4.40
CA MET A 379 5.14 19.42 5.23
C MET A 379 4.87 19.82 6.68
N LYS A 380 4.22 20.95 6.92
CA LYS A 380 3.95 21.44 8.27
C LYS A 380 2.90 20.64 9.04
N ARG A 381 1.83 20.17 8.38
CA ARG A 381 0.67 19.57 9.03
C ARG A 381 0.68 18.05 9.06
N VAL A 382 1.29 17.43 8.08
CA VAL A 382 1.26 15.98 7.89
C VAL A 382 2.64 15.37 8.18
N SER A 383 3.70 15.98 7.68
CA SER A 383 5.06 15.42 7.71
C SER A 383 5.85 15.79 8.97
N ILE A 384 5.67 16.99 9.55
CA ILE A 384 6.40 17.45 10.75
C ILE A 384 6.14 16.61 12.00
N PRO A 385 4.94 16.10 12.30
CA PRO A 385 4.77 15.18 13.42
C PRO A 385 5.70 13.96 13.33
N THR A 386 6.28 13.69 12.17
CA THR A 386 7.19 12.58 11.93
C THR A 386 8.67 12.90 12.19
N ARG A 387 9.05 14.14 12.50
CA ARG A 387 10.41 14.63 12.88
C ARG A 387 11.60 14.21 11.98
N LEU A 388 11.39 13.28 11.05
CA LEU A 388 12.49 12.63 10.32
C LEU A 388 12.87 13.33 9.00
N LEU A 389 11.89 13.89 8.30
CA LEU A 389 12.11 14.46 6.96
C LEU A 389 12.99 15.71 6.94
N LEU A 390 12.94 16.52 8.01
CA LEU A 390 13.73 17.75 8.07
C LEU A 390 15.21 17.49 8.37
N TYR A 391 15.54 16.50 9.18
CA TYR A 391 16.93 16.21 9.54
C TYR A 391 17.79 15.75 8.35
N CYS A 392 17.19 15.00 7.40
CA CYS A 392 17.88 14.56 6.19
C CYS A 392 17.99 15.62 5.08
N ALA A 393 17.17 16.66 5.11
CA ALA A 393 17.19 17.69 4.07
C ALA A 393 18.43 18.60 4.14
N PHE A 394 18.98 18.82 5.35
CA PHE A 394 20.02 19.80 5.60
C PHE A 394 21.40 19.19 5.93
N CYS A 395 21.50 17.88 6.23
CA CYS A 395 22.79 17.24 6.49
C CYS A 395 23.56 16.95 5.19
N THR A 396 24.11 17.98 4.56
CA THR A 396 24.89 17.81 3.33
C THR A 396 26.41 17.70 3.52
N LYS A 397 26.95 17.87 4.73
CA LYS A 397 28.40 17.76 4.95
C LYS A 397 28.75 17.01 6.24
N LYS A 398 29.48 15.89 6.05
CA LYS A 398 30.05 14.98 7.05
C LYS A 398 29.06 14.01 7.71
N GLN A 399 28.74 12.94 6.99
CA GLN A 399 28.30 11.71 7.68
C GLN A 399 29.39 11.27 8.66
N PRO A 400 29.08 11.02 9.95
CA PRO A 400 30.03 10.42 10.88
C PRO A 400 30.55 9.10 10.31
N LYS A 401 31.82 8.75 10.59
CA LYS A 401 32.47 7.53 10.04
C LYS A 401 31.68 6.24 10.29
N TRP A 402 30.95 6.15 11.40
CA TRP A 402 30.09 5.00 11.73
C TRP A 402 28.83 4.88 10.85
N GLN A 403 28.36 5.96 10.25
CA GLN A 403 27.21 6.01 9.35
C GLN A 403 27.51 5.39 7.98
N LYS A 404 28.78 5.45 7.55
CA LYS A 404 29.22 4.82 6.30
C LYS A 404 29.25 3.29 6.37
N GLN A 405 29.33 2.74 7.60
CA GLN A 405 29.40 1.28 7.82
C GLN A 405 28.02 0.63 7.99
N ASN A 406 26.95 1.40 8.26
CA ASN A 406 25.62 0.84 8.49
C ASN A 406 24.51 1.86 8.12
N PRO A 407 24.13 1.97 6.83
CA PRO A 407 23.12 2.92 6.37
C PRO A 407 21.71 2.67 6.92
N TYR A 408 21.47 1.53 7.56
CA TYR A 408 20.15 1.12 8.07
C TYR A 408 19.91 1.42 9.56
N ILE A 409 20.89 1.92 10.32
CA ILE A 409 20.79 2.10 11.79
C ILE A 409 20.21 3.47 12.21
N PHE A 410 19.80 4.33 11.29
CA PHE A 410 19.35 5.70 11.63
C PHE A 410 17.99 5.78 12.34
N VAL A 411 17.26 4.70 12.50
CA VAL A 411 15.89 4.70 13.05
C VAL A 411 15.83 4.38 14.55
N ILE A 412 16.86 3.79 15.15
CA ILE A 412 16.72 3.12 16.47
C ILE A 412 17.28 3.91 17.66
N SER A 413 17.99 5.00 17.48
CA SER A 413 18.69 5.67 18.59
C SER A 413 18.10 7.01 19.03
N ALA A 414 16.80 7.15 19.14
CA ALA A 414 16.18 8.23 19.89
C ALA A 414 15.57 7.70 21.21
N ARG A 415 16.42 7.35 22.19
CA ARG A 415 15.97 7.22 23.57
C ARG A 415 15.45 8.56 24.11
N PRO A 416 14.41 8.58 24.98
CA PRO A 416 13.64 9.78 25.33
C PRO A 416 14.31 10.69 26.39
N TYR A 417 15.59 10.95 26.30
CA TYR A 417 16.34 11.74 27.30
C TYR A 417 16.93 13.01 26.73
N VAL A 418 16.22 13.82 25.97
CA VAL A 418 16.60 15.25 25.74
C VAL A 418 15.35 16.05 25.32
N THR A 419 14.40 16.24 26.23
CA THR A 419 13.17 17.01 25.94
C THR A 419 13.31 18.52 26.18
N GLY A 420 14.37 18.99 26.85
CA GLY A 420 14.49 20.40 27.19
C GLY A 420 15.33 21.25 26.20
N ILE A 421 16.41 20.69 25.65
CA ILE A 421 17.39 21.45 24.84
C ILE A 421 17.00 21.42 23.33
N LEU A 422 16.38 20.34 22.87
CA LEU A 422 15.98 20.20 21.46
C LEU A 422 14.77 21.07 21.07
N LEU A 423 13.92 21.45 22.00
CA LEU A 423 12.78 22.32 21.71
C LEU A 423 13.18 23.79 21.46
N LYS A 424 14.22 24.29 22.13
CA LYS A 424 14.75 25.64 21.87
C LYS A 424 15.44 25.74 20.51
N ASN A 425 16.24 24.72 20.14
CA ASN A 425 16.88 24.69 18.84
C ASN A 425 15.89 24.42 17.69
N TYR A 426 14.75 23.83 17.97
CA TYR A 426 13.71 23.54 16.97
C TYR A 426 12.91 24.78 16.56
N SER A 427 12.64 25.69 17.50
CA SER A 427 12.03 27.00 17.18
C SER A 427 12.95 27.82 16.28
N MET A 428 14.26 27.89 16.60
CA MET A 428 15.26 28.55 15.76
C MET A 428 15.31 27.97 14.35
N TYR A 429 15.18 26.64 14.20
CA TYR A 429 15.29 25.97 12.91
C TYR A 429 14.07 26.21 12.00
N ILE A 430 12.89 26.39 12.56
CA ILE A 430 11.70 26.78 11.81
C ILE A 430 11.78 28.24 11.38
N ASP A 431 12.34 29.10 12.22
CA ASP A 431 12.58 30.51 11.91
C ASP A 431 13.65 30.67 10.81
N GLU A 432 14.68 29.82 10.77
CA GLU A 432 15.66 29.75 9.68
C GLU A 432 15.05 29.28 8.34
N ILE A 433 14.08 28.36 8.36
CA ILE A 433 13.35 27.97 7.15
C ILE A 433 12.46 29.10 6.63
N ASN A 434 11.95 29.93 7.54
CA ASN A 434 11.11 31.07 7.20
C ASN A 434 11.90 32.31 6.78
N ASN A 435 13.15 32.45 7.24
CA ASN A 435 14.07 33.55 6.86
C ASN A 435 15.04 33.04 5.80
N ARG A 436 14.85 33.49 4.55
CA ARG A 436 15.61 33.07 3.36
C ARG A 436 17.11 33.38 3.37
N GLU A 437 17.62 34.15 4.35
CA GLU A 437 18.98 34.70 4.30
C GLU A 437 20.05 33.85 4.96
N SER A 438 19.71 32.87 5.84
CA SER A 438 20.73 32.10 6.55
C SER A 438 21.26 30.85 5.84
N CYS A 439 20.66 30.43 4.73
CA CYS A 439 21.07 29.21 3.99
C CYS A 439 22.06 29.45 2.84
N VAL A 440 22.51 30.65 2.58
CA VAL A 440 23.43 31.00 1.49
C VAL A 440 24.84 31.37 1.97
N GLY A 441 25.12 31.29 3.25
CA GLY A 441 26.42 31.61 3.82
C GLY A 441 27.33 30.39 4.03
N HIS A 442 28.40 30.34 3.27
CA HIS A 442 29.69 29.67 3.44
C HIS A 442 29.83 28.19 3.08
N TYR A 443 30.47 28.04 1.89
CA TYR A 443 31.25 26.95 1.28
C TYR A 443 30.53 25.73 0.79
#